data_afc0569064bbe6163e02f3f90b3a6123
#
_entry.id   afc0569064bbe6163e02f3f90b3a6123
#
_cell.length_a   1.000
_cell.length_b   1.000
_cell.length_c   1.000
_cell.angle_alpha   90.00
_cell.angle_beta   90.00
_cell.angle_gamma   90.00
#
_symmetry.space_group_name_H-M   'P 1'
#
loop_
_entity.id
_entity.type
_entity.pdbx_description
1 polymer ?
#
loop_
_entity_poly.entity_id
_entity_poly.type
_entity_poly.pdbx_seq_one_letter_code
_entity_poly.pdbx_strand_id
1 'polypeptide(L)'
;MIGEASQAGAQVVALPEAALTGYGPDMVARVSSREVTQAEDEVKEACRKCKIAAIIGTPSKGYNSALVINSDGSEVVRQHKMQLVPTDLPWSRPGDTLHTFSLGGVTCSVIICHDKRYPELVRLPVLAGSRVVFYISAESYHDDLPLPAPRDGVRWDEARLSRELGVYRAQAQARAVENRVWLVKSNWAGDAVQPTRGSHGQSCIVDPTGCVVEEAGIYDEALICHTLDLDQASALYAHKSLQPEYALSGWWREALARVRRVGDE
;
A
#
# COMPACT_ATOMS: atom_id res chain seq x y z
N MET A 1 14.69 6.00 -8.04
CA MET A 1 13.32 5.44 -8.27
C MET A 1 12.33 6.47 -8.84
N ILE A 2 12.07 7.66 -8.26
CA ILE A 2 11.07 8.62 -8.83
C ILE A 2 11.43 9.04 -10.27
N GLY A 3 12.71 9.40 -10.50
CA GLY A 3 13.19 9.73 -11.83
C GLY A 3 13.14 8.57 -12.84
N GLU A 4 13.45 7.37 -12.39
CA GLU A 4 13.39 6.14 -13.20
C GLU A 4 11.93 5.81 -13.58
N ALA A 5 11.01 5.93 -12.62
CA ALA A 5 9.58 5.73 -12.88
C ALA A 5 9.06 6.74 -13.93
N SER A 6 9.46 8.02 -13.82
CA SER A 6 9.12 9.04 -14.81
C SER A 6 9.72 8.72 -16.18
N GLN A 7 10.98 8.28 -16.25
CA GLN A 7 11.62 7.87 -17.50
C GLN A 7 10.95 6.64 -18.14
N ALA A 8 10.41 5.73 -17.32
CA ALA A 8 9.60 4.60 -17.78
C ALA A 8 8.18 5.00 -18.23
N GLY A 9 7.82 6.29 -18.15
CA GLY A 9 6.52 6.81 -18.57
C GLY A 9 5.41 6.68 -17.53
N ALA A 10 5.73 6.33 -16.28
CA ALA A 10 4.74 6.24 -15.22
C ALA A 10 4.19 7.62 -14.85
N GLN A 11 2.90 7.70 -14.57
CA GLN A 11 2.22 8.90 -14.10
C GLN A 11 2.18 8.98 -12.57
N VAL A 12 2.25 7.82 -11.90
CA VAL A 12 2.24 7.67 -10.45
C VAL A 12 3.25 6.59 -10.04
N VAL A 13 4.02 6.82 -8.98
CA VAL A 13 4.89 5.82 -8.35
C VAL A 13 4.49 5.59 -6.90
N ALA A 14 4.41 4.34 -6.47
CA ALA A 14 4.22 3.98 -5.07
C ALA A 14 5.53 3.44 -4.50
N LEU A 15 5.92 3.94 -3.34
CA LEU A 15 7.09 3.54 -2.58
C LEU A 15 6.65 2.88 -1.26
N PRO A 16 7.46 1.99 -0.67
CA PRO A 16 7.04 1.20 0.49
C PRO A 16 6.64 2.00 1.73
N GLU A 17 6.00 1.33 2.69
CA GLU A 17 5.76 1.81 4.05
C GLU A 17 7.07 2.23 4.71
N ALA A 18 7.07 3.40 5.40
CA ALA A 18 8.22 3.98 6.07
C ALA A 18 9.49 4.12 5.18
N ALA A 19 9.30 4.35 3.87
CA ALA A 19 10.40 4.40 2.90
C ALA A 19 11.44 5.50 3.20
N LEU A 20 11.05 6.58 3.90
CA LEU A 20 11.96 7.68 4.23
C LEU A 20 12.86 7.39 5.43
N THR A 21 12.52 6.43 6.30
CA THR A 21 13.25 6.18 7.54
C THR A 21 13.70 4.75 7.72
N GLY A 22 13.12 3.81 6.97
CA GLY A 22 13.08 2.41 7.33
C GLY A 22 11.97 2.11 8.35
N TYR A 23 11.52 0.87 8.37
CA TYR A 23 10.42 0.41 9.22
C TYR A 23 10.92 -0.14 10.55
N GLY A 24 10.23 0.23 11.62
CA GLY A 24 10.46 -0.24 12.99
C GLY A 24 10.88 0.88 13.96
N PRO A 25 10.68 0.67 15.28
CA PRO A 25 10.92 1.70 16.29
C PRO A 25 12.36 2.22 16.30
N ASP A 26 13.34 1.34 16.16
CA ASP A 26 14.74 1.71 16.17
C ASP A 26 15.14 2.54 14.95
N MET A 27 14.56 2.26 13.80
CA MET A 27 14.83 2.99 12.56
C MET A 27 14.19 4.38 12.61
N VAL A 28 12.93 4.45 13.01
CA VAL A 28 12.20 5.72 13.14
C VAL A 28 12.83 6.62 14.21
N ALA A 29 13.29 6.06 15.33
CA ALA A 29 13.91 6.83 16.41
C ALA A 29 15.28 7.46 16.04
N ARG A 30 15.95 6.96 14.99
CA ARG A 30 17.23 7.51 14.53
C ARG A 30 17.10 8.78 13.70
N VAL A 31 15.90 9.08 13.23
CA VAL A 31 15.63 10.19 12.31
C VAL A 31 14.77 11.24 13.02
N SER A 32 15.25 12.47 13.10
CA SER A 32 14.50 13.56 13.70
C SER A 32 13.32 13.98 12.82
N SER A 33 12.29 14.57 13.41
CA SER A 33 11.15 15.12 12.67
C SER A 33 11.55 16.16 11.62
N ARG A 34 12.64 16.89 11.85
CA ARG A 34 13.18 17.86 10.89
C ARG A 34 13.76 17.16 9.65
N GLU A 35 14.52 16.09 9.85
CA GLU A 35 15.07 15.29 8.75
C GLU A 35 13.98 14.62 7.94
N VAL A 36 12.93 14.09 8.60
CA VAL A 36 11.75 13.57 7.91
C VAL A 36 11.09 14.65 7.05
N THR A 37 10.86 15.85 7.60
CA THR A 37 10.25 16.96 6.85
C THR A 37 11.13 17.34 5.65
N GLN A 38 12.44 17.44 5.83
CA GLN A 38 13.37 17.74 4.74
C GLN A 38 13.30 16.66 3.64
N ALA A 39 13.31 15.39 4.01
CA ALA A 39 13.20 14.28 3.04
C ALA A 39 11.86 14.31 2.28
N GLU A 40 10.75 14.63 2.97
CA GLU A 40 9.45 14.82 2.33
C GLU A 40 9.48 15.97 1.31
N ASP A 41 10.14 17.09 1.63
CA ASP A 41 10.27 18.23 0.72
C ASP A 41 11.16 17.91 -0.48
N GLU A 42 12.20 17.11 -0.30
CA GLU A 42 13.04 16.60 -1.40
C GLU A 42 12.22 15.69 -2.34
N VAL A 43 11.35 14.84 -1.80
CA VAL A 43 10.44 14.00 -2.59
C VAL A 43 9.44 14.85 -3.36
N LYS A 44 8.83 15.87 -2.73
CA LYS A 44 7.90 16.82 -3.40
C LYS A 44 8.59 17.52 -4.57
N GLU A 45 9.82 17.98 -4.35
CA GLU A 45 10.61 18.62 -5.39
C GLU A 45 10.97 17.64 -6.54
N ALA A 46 11.29 16.37 -6.21
CA ALA A 46 11.51 15.34 -7.21
C ALA A 46 10.24 15.07 -8.04
N CYS A 47 9.08 15.00 -7.40
CA CYS A 47 7.79 14.85 -8.09
C CYS A 47 7.55 16.01 -9.06
N ARG A 48 7.77 17.24 -8.61
CA ARG A 48 7.61 18.45 -9.43
C ARG A 48 8.55 18.46 -10.63
N LYS A 49 9.83 18.13 -10.43
CA LYS A 49 10.84 18.09 -11.49
C LYS A 49 10.56 17.00 -12.52
N CYS A 50 10.17 15.82 -12.05
CA CYS A 50 9.91 14.66 -12.90
C CYS A 50 8.48 14.64 -13.46
N LYS A 51 7.59 15.54 -13.02
CA LYS A 51 6.16 15.61 -13.38
C LYS A 51 5.43 14.28 -13.16
N ILE A 52 5.70 13.63 -12.04
CA ILE A 52 5.13 12.36 -11.64
C ILE A 52 4.54 12.47 -10.23
N ALA A 53 3.36 11.92 -10.02
CA ALA A 53 2.79 11.80 -8.69
C ALA A 53 3.47 10.67 -7.89
N ALA A 54 3.48 10.78 -6.55
CA ALA A 54 4.07 9.76 -5.69
C ALA A 54 3.19 9.46 -4.48
N ILE A 55 3.25 8.20 -4.03
CA ILE A 55 2.74 7.75 -2.75
C ILE A 55 3.91 7.16 -1.99
N ILE A 56 4.24 7.71 -0.83
CA ILE A 56 5.43 7.30 -0.07
C ILE A 56 5.13 7.11 1.41
N GLY A 57 5.62 6.00 1.95
CA GLY A 57 5.54 5.74 3.38
C GLY A 57 6.50 6.63 4.18
N THR A 58 5.95 7.31 5.19
CA THR A 58 6.70 8.23 6.06
C THR A 58 6.11 8.24 7.47
N PRO A 59 6.93 8.24 8.54
CA PRO A 59 6.44 8.56 9.87
C PRO A 59 6.19 10.08 9.94
N SER A 60 5.04 10.47 10.46
CA SER A 60 4.69 11.90 10.57
C SER A 60 3.87 12.16 11.81
N LYS A 61 4.34 13.08 12.67
CA LYS A 61 3.61 13.59 13.85
C LYS A 61 3.02 12.48 14.75
N GLY A 62 3.75 11.35 14.90
CA GLY A 62 3.31 10.22 15.69
C GLY A 62 2.32 9.30 14.96
N TYR A 63 2.38 9.25 13.63
CA TYR A 63 1.64 8.32 12.79
C TYR A 63 2.55 7.62 11.80
N ASN A 64 2.23 6.39 11.48
CA ASN A 64 2.69 5.68 10.29
C ASN A 64 1.78 6.11 9.13
N SER A 65 2.36 6.78 8.13
CA SER A 65 1.56 7.48 7.12
C SER A 65 2.00 7.15 5.70
N ALA A 66 1.04 7.21 4.78
CA ALA A 66 1.26 7.36 3.36
C ALA A 66 1.07 8.83 2.97
N LEU A 67 2.12 9.49 2.53
CA LEU A 67 2.07 10.82 1.95
C LEU A 67 1.78 10.72 0.46
N VAL A 68 0.71 11.34 0.01
CA VAL A 68 0.32 11.43 -1.39
C VAL A 68 0.71 12.79 -1.93
N ILE A 69 1.48 12.79 -3.01
CA ILE A 69 2.07 13.98 -3.64
C ILE A 69 1.63 14.01 -5.10
N ASN A 70 1.15 15.14 -5.57
CA ASN A 70 0.78 15.33 -6.96
C ASN A 70 2.02 15.59 -7.83
N SER A 71 1.85 15.52 -9.15
CA SER A 71 2.91 15.74 -10.14
C SER A 71 3.50 17.16 -10.17
N ASP A 72 2.83 18.13 -9.55
CA ASP A 72 3.34 19.49 -9.34
C ASP A 72 4.13 19.65 -8.01
N GLY A 73 4.25 18.57 -7.23
CA GLY A 73 4.90 18.55 -5.92
C GLY A 73 4.01 18.96 -4.76
N SER A 74 2.75 19.29 -4.98
CA SER A 74 1.82 19.60 -3.90
C SER A 74 1.42 18.35 -3.11
N GLU A 75 1.30 18.49 -1.79
CA GLU A 75 0.73 17.45 -0.93
C GLU A 75 -0.78 17.37 -1.16
N VAL A 76 -1.26 16.18 -1.52
CA VAL A 76 -2.69 15.91 -1.72
C VAL A 76 -3.35 15.52 -0.41
N VAL A 77 -2.82 14.49 0.25
CA VAL A 77 -3.36 13.96 1.52
C VAL A 77 -2.33 13.10 2.24
N ARG A 78 -2.52 12.94 3.54
CA ARG A 78 -1.84 11.92 4.36
C ARG A 78 -2.86 10.92 4.87
N GLN A 79 -2.73 9.67 4.43
CA GLN A 79 -3.45 8.56 5.01
C GLN A 79 -2.63 7.98 6.16
N HIS A 80 -3.21 7.89 7.33
CA HIS A 80 -2.58 7.24 8.48
C HIS A 80 -2.98 5.77 8.55
N LYS A 81 -2.04 4.92 8.93
CA LYS A 81 -2.29 3.49 9.16
C LYS A 81 -3.34 3.32 10.26
N MET A 82 -4.37 2.54 9.98
CA MET A 82 -5.52 2.39 10.88
C MET A 82 -5.36 1.16 11.77
N GLN A 83 -4.77 0.09 11.25
CA GLN A 83 -4.59 -1.17 11.98
C GLN A 83 -3.10 -1.37 12.27
N LEU A 84 -2.73 -1.04 13.50
CA LEU A 84 -1.35 -1.14 13.96
C LEU A 84 -0.97 -2.58 14.31
N VAL A 85 0.28 -2.93 14.09
CA VAL A 85 0.91 -4.14 14.63
C VAL A 85 1.74 -3.78 15.88
N PRO A 86 2.13 -4.75 16.73
CA PRO A 86 2.90 -4.46 17.93
C PRO A 86 4.16 -3.61 17.73
N THR A 87 4.84 -3.76 16.58
CA THR A 87 6.02 -2.98 16.21
C THR A 87 5.72 -1.53 15.85
N ASP A 88 4.46 -1.18 15.55
CA ASP A 88 4.05 0.21 15.31
C ASP A 88 3.82 0.99 16.61
N LEU A 89 3.33 0.31 17.67
CA LEU A 89 2.85 0.94 18.90
C LEU A 89 3.87 1.88 19.59
N PRO A 90 5.20 1.60 19.57
CA PRO A 90 6.16 2.49 20.22
C PRO A 90 6.30 3.87 19.55
N TRP A 91 5.92 4.02 18.28
CA TRP A 91 6.17 5.23 17.50
C TRP A 91 4.95 5.76 16.73
N SER A 92 3.84 5.01 16.72
CA SER A 92 2.66 5.37 15.96
C SER A 92 1.39 5.15 16.75
N ARG A 93 0.41 6.01 16.53
CA ARG A 93 -0.98 5.85 16.94
C ARG A 93 -1.86 5.56 15.72
N PRO A 94 -3.03 4.91 15.89
CA PRO A 94 -3.91 4.57 14.77
C PRO A 94 -4.51 5.83 14.15
N GLY A 95 -4.67 5.81 12.82
CA GLY A 95 -5.53 6.73 12.10
C GLY A 95 -7.01 6.44 12.37
N ASP A 96 -7.86 7.40 12.07
CA ASP A 96 -9.32 7.32 12.30
C ASP A 96 -10.15 7.67 11.05
N THR A 97 -9.47 8.05 9.97
CA THR A 97 -10.11 8.56 8.76
C THR A 97 -9.58 7.84 7.53
N LEU A 98 -10.49 7.40 6.66
CA LEU A 98 -10.18 6.90 5.32
C LEU A 98 -10.32 8.04 4.32
N HIS A 99 -9.40 8.08 3.34
CA HIS A 99 -9.43 9.08 2.29
C HIS A 99 -9.56 8.43 0.91
N THR A 100 -10.33 9.07 0.04
CA THR A 100 -10.15 8.99 -1.40
C THR A 100 -9.58 10.30 -1.91
N PHE A 101 -8.77 10.23 -2.95
CA PHE A 101 -8.08 11.37 -3.54
C PHE A 101 -7.96 11.21 -5.05
N SER A 102 -7.75 12.30 -5.77
CA SER A 102 -7.59 12.27 -7.23
C SER A 102 -6.11 12.37 -7.62
N LEU A 103 -5.64 11.48 -8.49
CA LEU A 103 -4.37 11.59 -9.19
C LEU A 103 -4.60 11.44 -10.69
N GLY A 104 -4.23 12.47 -11.46
CA GLY A 104 -4.46 12.49 -12.91
C GLY A 104 -5.93 12.31 -13.32
N GLY A 105 -6.89 12.78 -12.51
CA GLY A 105 -8.32 12.63 -12.76
C GLY A 105 -8.91 11.27 -12.37
N VAL A 106 -8.10 10.39 -11.75
CA VAL A 106 -8.54 9.06 -11.29
C VAL A 106 -8.72 9.08 -9.78
N THR A 107 -9.89 8.66 -9.30
CA THR A 107 -10.12 8.50 -7.85
C THR A 107 -9.37 7.27 -7.34
N CYS A 108 -8.52 7.48 -6.36
CA CYS A 108 -7.64 6.50 -5.75
C CYS A 108 -7.84 6.43 -4.24
N SER A 109 -7.29 5.38 -3.63
CA SER A 109 -7.14 5.25 -2.18
C SER A 109 -5.82 4.57 -1.85
N VAL A 110 -5.39 4.64 -0.59
CA VAL A 110 -4.18 3.95 -0.12
C VAL A 110 -4.43 3.26 1.22
N ILE A 111 -3.91 2.05 1.35
CA ILE A 111 -3.84 1.27 2.59
C ILE A 111 -2.39 0.98 2.94
N ILE A 112 -2.12 0.77 4.24
CA ILE A 112 -0.76 0.59 4.74
C ILE A 112 -0.64 -0.77 5.45
N CYS A 113 0.15 -1.67 4.86
CA CYS A 113 0.60 -2.94 5.43
C CYS A 113 -0.54 -3.78 6.06
N HIS A 114 -0.65 -3.81 7.38
CA HIS A 114 -1.62 -4.62 8.13
C HIS A 114 -3.09 -4.28 7.81
N ASP A 115 -3.36 -3.05 7.34
CA ASP A 115 -4.70 -2.61 6.92
C ASP A 115 -5.34 -3.57 5.89
N LYS A 116 -4.52 -4.24 5.07
CA LYS A 116 -5.01 -5.21 4.07
C LYS A 116 -5.81 -6.37 4.66
N ARG A 117 -5.59 -6.71 5.95
CA ARG A 117 -6.31 -7.80 6.62
C ARG A 117 -7.77 -7.46 6.93
N TYR A 118 -8.12 -6.18 6.79
CA TYR A 118 -9.44 -5.61 7.06
C TYR A 118 -10.11 -5.19 5.76
N PRO A 119 -10.96 -6.06 5.17
CA PRO A 119 -11.61 -5.80 3.87
C PRO A 119 -12.34 -4.47 3.82
N GLU A 120 -12.87 -4.01 4.95
CA GLU A 120 -13.63 -2.76 5.10
C GLU A 120 -12.79 -1.55 4.71
N LEU A 121 -11.48 -1.56 5.04
CA LEU A 121 -10.55 -0.46 4.74
C LEU A 121 -10.27 -0.32 3.24
N VAL A 122 -10.61 -1.33 2.44
CA VAL A 122 -10.59 -1.27 0.98
C VAL A 122 -12.00 -1.04 0.42
N ARG A 123 -13.00 -1.78 0.95
CA ARG A 123 -14.38 -1.70 0.47
C ARG A 123 -14.95 -0.29 0.58
N LEU A 124 -14.75 0.40 1.72
CA LEU A 124 -15.30 1.73 1.95
C LEU A 124 -14.75 2.79 0.98
N PRO A 125 -13.43 2.93 0.75
CA PRO A 125 -12.91 3.82 -0.29
C PRO A 125 -13.42 3.48 -1.70
N VAL A 126 -13.59 2.20 -2.03
CA VAL A 126 -14.14 1.80 -3.34
C VAL A 126 -15.61 2.22 -3.47
N LEU A 127 -16.41 2.08 -2.42
CA LEU A 127 -17.77 2.61 -2.36
C LEU A 127 -17.81 4.14 -2.51
N ALA A 128 -16.75 4.84 -2.07
CA ALA A 128 -16.57 6.28 -2.25
C ALA A 128 -15.99 6.66 -3.62
N GLY A 129 -15.80 5.70 -4.54
CA GLY A 129 -15.40 5.93 -5.92
C GLY A 129 -13.97 5.54 -6.28
N SER A 130 -13.17 5.00 -5.35
CA SER A 130 -11.80 4.56 -5.67
C SER A 130 -11.80 3.46 -6.71
N ARG A 131 -11.01 3.65 -7.78
CA ARG A 131 -10.81 2.67 -8.87
C ARG A 131 -9.43 2.03 -8.84
N VAL A 132 -8.48 2.69 -8.15
CA VAL A 132 -7.12 2.20 -7.91
C VAL A 132 -6.84 2.26 -6.43
N VAL A 133 -6.45 1.13 -5.86
CA VAL A 133 -6.03 1.01 -4.47
C VAL A 133 -4.51 0.85 -4.45
N PHE A 134 -3.82 1.81 -3.88
CA PHE A 134 -2.41 1.66 -3.57
C PHE A 134 -2.26 0.94 -2.24
N TYR A 135 -1.29 0.04 -2.19
CA TYR A 135 -0.99 -0.73 -1.00
C TYR A 135 0.51 -0.65 -0.75
N ILE A 136 0.91 0.19 0.18
CA ILE A 136 2.31 0.31 0.60
C ILE A 136 2.57 -0.53 1.84
N SER A 137 3.71 -1.20 1.90
CA SER A 137 3.95 -2.19 2.94
C SER A 137 5.43 -2.31 3.32
N ALA A 138 5.64 -2.76 4.54
CA ALA A 138 6.90 -3.31 5.04
C ALA A 138 6.65 -4.75 5.53
N GLU A 139 5.96 -5.53 4.72
CA GLU A 139 5.66 -6.93 5.05
C GLU A 139 6.93 -7.74 5.22
N SER A 140 7.00 -8.39 6.35
CA SER A 140 8.09 -9.29 6.69
C SER A 140 7.55 -10.65 7.13
N TYR A 141 8.44 -11.62 7.23
CA TYR A 141 8.10 -12.91 7.81
C TYR A 141 7.67 -12.73 9.26
N HIS A 142 6.57 -13.38 9.63
CA HIS A 142 6.07 -13.39 11.00
C HIS A 142 6.67 -14.54 11.78
N ASP A 143 7.28 -14.21 12.92
CA ASP A 143 7.72 -15.21 13.91
C ASP A 143 6.53 -15.95 14.55
N ASP A 144 5.31 -15.39 14.44
CA ASP A 144 4.10 -15.88 15.09
C ASP A 144 3.45 -17.10 14.40
N LEU A 145 3.82 -17.42 13.17
CA LEU A 145 3.42 -18.68 12.58
C LEU A 145 4.30 -19.77 13.16
N PRO A 146 3.74 -20.81 13.82
CA PRO A 146 4.52 -21.92 14.36
C PRO A 146 5.08 -22.77 13.23
N LEU A 147 6.08 -22.20 12.57
CA LEU A 147 6.81 -22.87 11.54
C LEU A 147 7.89 -23.69 12.23
N PRO A 148 8.03 -24.98 11.97
CA PRO A 148 9.10 -25.76 12.54
C PRO A 148 10.43 -25.06 12.24
N ALA A 149 11.25 -24.85 13.29
CA ALA A 149 12.57 -24.26 13.14
C ALA A 149 13.32 -24.97 12.01
N PRO A 150 14.04 -24.23 11.15
CA PRO A 150 14.90 -24.87 10.15
C PRO A 150 15.84 -25.80 10.94
N ARG A 151 15.87 -27.08 10.57
CA ARG A 151 16.86 -28.02 11.07
C ARG A 151 18.22 -27.54 10.54
N ASP A 152 19.23 -27.55 11.37
CA ASP A 152 20.58 -27.17 11.00
C ASP A 152 20.97 -27.76 9.64
N GLY A 153 21.38 -26.88 8.71
CA GLY A 153 21.83 -27.26 7.36
C GLY A 153 20.75 -27.36 6.27
N VAL A 154 19.48 -27.09 6.57
CA VAL A 154 18.44 -27.05 5.55
C VAL A 154 18.25 -25.58 5.09
N ARG A 155 18.53 -25.33 3.81
CA ARG A 155 18.04 -24.11 3.12
C ARG A 155 16.54 -24.00 3.35
N TRP A 156 16.03 -22.80 3.41
CA TRP A 156 14.59 -22.54 3.40
C TRP A 156 13.93 -23.46 2.38
N ASP A 157 13.01 -24.27 2.89
CA ASP A 157 12.18 -25.09 2.04
C ASP A 157 11.40 -24.14 1.11
N GLU A 158 11.66 -24.22 -0.19
CA GLU A 158 10.97 -23.42 -1.20
C GLU A 158 9.44 -23.56 -1.10
N ALA A 159 8.96 -24.73 -0.69
CA ALA A 159 7.53 -24.98 -0.47
C ALA A 159 6.97 -24.16 0.70
N ARG A 160 7.77 -23.94 1.75
CA ARG A 160 7.39 -23.11 2.90
C ARG A 160 7.36 -21.64 2.51
N LEU A 161 8.43 -21.16 1.87
CA LEU A 161 8.52 -19.80 1.36
C LEU A 161 7.35 -19.51 0.42
N SER A 162 7.11 -20.39 -0.55
CA SER A 162 6.00 -20.29 -1.49
C SER A 162 4.64 -20.22 -0.79
N ARG A 163 4.43 -20.98 0.28
CA ARG A 163 3.18 -20.95 1.04
C ARG A 163 2.98 -19.64 1.79
N GLU A 164 4.00 -19.11 2.47
CA GLU A 164 3.92 -17.82 3.15
C GLU A 164 3.69 -16.68 2.16
N LEU A 165 4.50 -16.62 1.11
CA LEU A 165 4.34 -15.65 0.04
C LEU A 165 2.97 -15.76 -0.64
N GLY A 166 2.46 -16.99 -0.80
CA GLY A 166 1.14 -17.25 -1.34
C GLY A 166 0.01 -16.62 -0.51
N VAL A 167 0.12 -16.61 0.83
CA VAL A 167 -0.89 -15.99 1.70
C VAL A 167 -0.95 -14.48 1.50
N TYR A 168 0.20 -13.79 1.45
CA TYR A 168 0.23 -12.34 1.24
C TYR A 168 -0.21 -11.95 -0.17
N ARG A 169 0.18 -12.73 -1.16
CA ARG A 169 -0.26 -12.57 -2.54
C ARG A 169 -1.77 -12.76 -2.67
N ALA A 170 -2.32 -13.82 -2.05
CA ALA A 170 -3.76 -14.09 -2.04
C ALA A 170 -4.55 -12.93 -1.40
N GLN A 171 -4.04 -12.29 -0.35
CA GLN A 171 -4.68 -11.13 0.25
C GLN A 171 -4.74 -9.93 -0.70
N ALA A 172 -3.66 -9.63 -1.42
CA ALA A 172 -3.64 -8.57 -2.43
C ALA A 172 -4.64 -8.86 -3.56
N GLN A 173 -4.61 -10.09 -4.09
CA GLN A 173 -5.54 -10.53 -5.13
C GLN A 173 -7.01 -10.49 -4.67
N ALA A 174 -7.28 -10.89 -3.41
CA ALA A 174 -8.63 -10.81 -2.84
C ALA A 174 -9.13 -9.36 -2.80
N ARG A 175 -8.30 -8.40 -2.36
CA ARG A 175 -8.69 -6.98 -2.30
C ARG A 175 -9.02 -6.41 -3.67
N ALA A 176 -8.31 -6.81 -4.72
CA ALA A 176 -8.59 -6.42 -6.09
C ALA A 176 -9.91 -7.06 -6.60
N VAL A 177 -10.01 -8.39 -6.55
CA VAL A 177 -11.12 -9.13 -7.19
C VAL A 177 -12.46 -8.91 -6.49
N GLU A 178 -12.50 -8.90 -5.16
CA GLU A 178 -13.75 -8.68 -4.39
C GLU A 178 -14.32 -7.27 -4.54
N ASN A 179 -13.49 -6.32 -4.96
CA ASN A 179 -13.87 -4.93 -5.20
C ASN A 179 -13.95 -4.58 -6.69
N ARG A 180 -13.40 -5.41 -7.57
CA ARG A 180 -13.28 -5.13 -9.02
C ARG A 180 -12.57 -3.81 -9.29
N VAL A 181 -11.39 -3.64 -8.70
CA VAL A 181 -10.51 -2.46 -8.84
C VAL A 181 -9.07 -2.89 -9.06
N TRP A 182 -8.24 -2.00 -9.59
CA TRP A 182 -6.80 -2.19 -9.64
C TRP A 182 -6.18 -2.09 -8.26
N LEU A 183 -5.17 -2.91 -7.99
CA LEU A 183 -4.36 -2.81 -6.78
C LEU A 183 -2.88 -2.74 -7.15
N VAL A 184 -2.20 -1.71 -6.64
CA VAL A 184 -0.76 -1.47 -6.83
C VAL A 184 -0.06 -1.63 -5.49
N LYS A 185 0.66 -2.74 -5.31
CA LYS A 185 1.40 -3.07 -4.09
C LYS A 185 2.86 -2.67 -4.23
N SER A 186 3.36 -1.93 -3.25
CA SER A 186 4.78 -1.63 -3.06
C SER A 186 5.26 -2.15 -1.71
N ASN A 187 6.27 -3.00 -1.71
CA ASN A 187 6.87 -3.60 -0.52
C ASN A 187 8.40 -3.50 -0.57
N TRP A 188 9.05 -3.53 0.58
CA TRP A 188 10.51 -3.60 0.65
C TRP A 188 11.02 -4.90 0.04
N ALA A 189 12.16 -4.84 -0.62
CA ALA A 189 12.90 -6.03 -1.02
C ALA A 189 13.38 -6.81 0.21
N GLY A 190 13.49 -8.12 0.09
CA GLY A 190 14.02 -8.98 1.13
C GLY A 190 15.55 -8.96 1.21
N ASP A 191 16.08 -9.60 2.23
CA ASP A 191 17.53 -9.79 2.40
C ASP A 191 17.91 -11.19 1.88
N ALA A 192 18.63 -11.23 0.75
CA ALA A 192 19.10 -12.49 0.16
C ALA A 192 20.12 -13.25 1.05
N VAL A 193 20.81 -12.53 1.94
CA VAL A 193 21.81 -13.11 2.87
C VAL A 193 21.11 -13.68 4.10
N GLN A 194 20.04 -13.04 4.56
CA GLN A 194 19.24 -13.48 5.69
C GLN A 194 17.74 -13.60 5.29
N PRO A 195 17.40 -14.56 4.44
CA PRO A 195 16.07 -14.65 3.83
C PRO A 195 14.93 -14.89 4.83
N THR A 196 15.25 -15.22 6.09
CA THR A 196 14.29 -15.38 7.19
C THR A 196 14.05 -14.10 7.99
N ARG A 197 14.81 -13.05 7.70
CA ARG A 197 14.75 -11.75 8.37
C ARG A 197 14.48 -10.67 7.37
N GLY A 198 13.65 -9.73 7.75
CA GLY A 198 13.31 -8.60 6.90
C GLY A 198 12.09 -8.86 6.01
N SER A 199 11.98 -8.10 4.95
CA SER A 199 10.85 -8.14 4.02
C SER A 199 10.93 -9.34 3.07
N HIS A 200 9.80 -9.71 2.52
CA HIS A 200 9.69 -10.77 1.53
C HIS A 200 9.39 -10.28 0.10
N GLY A 201 9.63 -9.00 -0.18
CA GLY A 201 9.50 -8.44 -1.52
C GLY A 201 8.08 -8.53 -2.10
N GLN A 202 7.99 -9.00 -3.33
CA GLN A 202 6.73 -9.23 -4.05
C GLN A 202 5.87 -7.96 -4.21
N SER A 203 6.50 -6.83 -4.52
CA SER A 203 5.74 -5.71 -5.09
C SER A 203 5.01 -6.19 -6.33
N CYS A 204 3.73 -5.87 -6.48
CA CYS A 204 2.95 -6.38 -7.60
C CYS A 204 1.82 -5.44 -8.01
N ILE A 205 1.37 -5.62 -9.25
CA ILE A 205 0.18 -4.96 -9.78
C ILE A 205 -0.85 -6.05 -10.06
N VAL A 206 -2.05 -5.88 -9.51
CA VAL A 206 -3.15 -6.83 -9.61
C VAL A 206 -4.31 -6.17 -10.35
N ASP A 207 -4.82 -6.84 -11.37
CA ASP A 207 -5.95 -6.37 -12.15
C ASP A 207 -7.30 -6.57 -11.42
N PRO A 208 -8.40 -5.97 -11.90
CA PRO A 208 -9.72 -6.12 -11.30
C PRO A 208 -10.30 -7.54 -11.30
N THR A 209 -9.68 -8.48 -12.01
CA THR A 209 -10.06 -9.90 -11.99
C THR A 209 -9.30 -10.70 -10.93
N GLY A 210 -8.31 -10.08 -10.28
CA GLY A 210 -7.46 -10.69 -9.27
C GLY A 210 -6.19 -11.34 -9.86
N CYS A 211 -5.92 -11.15 -11.15
CA CYS A 211 -4.68 -11.62 -11.76
C CYS A 211 -3.52 -10.69 -11.44
N VAL A 212 -2.38 -11.24 -11.06
CA VAL A 212 -1.12 -10.49 -10.96
C VAL A 212 -0.60 -10.29 -12.37
N VAL A 213 -0.53 -9.03 -12.81
CA VAL A 213 -0.08 -8.65 -14.17
C VAL A 213 1.38 -8.27 -14.21
N GLU A 214 1.91 -7.75 -13.09
CA GLU A 214 3.33 -7.46 -12.90
C GLU A 214 3.74 -7.84 -11.48
N GLU A 215 4.94 -8.38 -11.31
CA GLU A 215 5.47 -8.75 -9.99
C GLU A 215 6.99 -8.60 -9.95
N ALA A 216 7.49 -7.96 -8.90
CA ALA A 216 8.91 -7.91 -8.58
C ALA A 216 9.35 -9.19 -7.86
N GLY A 217 10.66 -9.45 -7.89
CA GLY A 217 11.28 -10.52 -7.12
C GLY A 217 11.17 -10.31 -5.60
N ILE A 218 11.74 -11.26 -4.87
CA ILE A 218 11.75 -11.20 -3.40
C ILE A 218 12.91 -10.34 -2.91
N TYR A 219 14.10 -10.50 -3.48
CA TYR A 219 15.34 -9.97 -2.91
C TYR A 219 15.91 -8.77 -3.65
N ASP A 220 15.50 -8.55 -4.88
CA ASP A 220 16.05 -7.49 -5.71
C ASP A 220 15.20 -6.22 -5.60
N GLU A 221 15.88 -5.07 -5.48
CA GLU A 221 15.24 -3.79 -5.66
C GLU A 221 14.83 -3.65 -7.13
N ALA A 222 13.55 -3.47 -7.38
CA ALA A 222 13.01 -3.42 -8.73
C ALA A 222 11.92 -2.36 -8.87
N LEU A 223 11.86 -1.75 -10.04
CA LEU A 223 10.76 -0.93 -10.49
C LEU A 223 9.92 -1.74 -11.48
N ILE A 224 8.66 -2.00 -11.14
CA ILE A 224 7.67 -2.58 -12.04
C ILE A 224 6.72 -1.49 -12.54
N CYS A 225 6.27 -1.59 -13.77
CA CYS A 225 5.42 -0.59 -14.39
C CYS A 225 4.36 -1.25 -15.27
N HIS A 226 3.12 -0.78 -15.19
CA HIS A 226 2.01 -1.27 -15.99
C HIS A 226 1.03 -0.14 -16.33
N THR A 227 0.41 -0.21 -17.50
CA THR A 227 -0.67 0.72 -17.88
C THR A 227 -2.01 0.16 -17.44
N LEU A 228 -2.69 0.85 -16.52
CA LEU A 228 -3.97 0.41 -15.98
C LEU A 228 -5.11 0.77 -16.94
N ASP A 229 -5.81 -0.23 -17.46
CA ASP A 229 -7.09 -0.04 -18.15
C ASP A 229 -8.19 0.20 -17.12
N LEU A 230 -8.53 1.48 -16.94
CA LEU A 230 -9.50 1.87 -15.93
C LEU A 230 -10.92 1.39 -16.22
N ASP A 231 -11.27 1.08 -17.46
CA ASP A 231 -12.61 0.58 -17.78
C ASP A 231 -12.88 -0.80 -17.18
N GLN A 232 -11.83 -1.56 -16.86
CA GLN A 232 -11.95 -2.82 -16.13
C GLN A 232 -12.29 -2.62 -14.64
N ALA A 233 -12.01 -1.45 -14.06
CA ALA A 233 -12.27 -1.14 -12.66
C ALA A 233 -13.74 -0.75 -12.43
N SER A 234 -14.64 -1.74 -12.52
CA SER A 234 -16.09 -1.52 -12.48
C SER A 234 -16.66 -1.29 -11.07
N ALA A 235 -15.91 -1.61 -10.01
CA ALA A 235 -16.40 -1.62 -8.61
C ALA A 235 -17.72 -2.39 -8.42
N LEU A 236 -18.00 -3.39 -9.28
CA LEU A 236 -19.30 -4.04 -9.42
C LEU A 236 -19.88 -4.54 -8.09
N TYR A 237 -19.09 -5.28 -7.31
CA TYR A 237 -19.58 -5.87 -6.07
C TYR A 237 -19.73 -4.83 -4.95
N ALA A 238 -18.92 -3.79 -4.96
CA ALA A 238 -19.08 -2.66 -4.06
C ALA A 238 -20.40 -1.93 -4.34
N HIS A 239 -20.66 -1.55 -5.58
CA HIS A 239 -21.91 -0.89 -5.96
C HIS A 239 -23.14 -1.75 -5.68
N LYS A 240 -23.07 -3.06 -5.96
CA LYS A 240 -24.17 -3.98 -5.62
C LYS A 240 -24.47 -3.98 -4.13
N SER A 241 -23.49 -3.92 -3.25
CA SER A 241 -23.70 -3.96 -1.80
C SER A 241 -24.49 -2.76 -1.25
N LEU A 242 -24.63 -1.68 -2.03
CA LEU A 242 -25.46 -0.51 -1.68
C LEU A 242 -26.91 -0.62 -2.15
N GLN A 243 -27.27 -1.63 -2.93
CA GLN A 243 -28.65 -1.79 -3.43
C GLN A 243 -29.59 -2.20 -2.29
N PRO A 244 -30.81 -1.65 -2.23
CA PRO A 244 -31.73 -1.81 -1.09
C PRO A 244 -32.10 -3.27 -0.77
N GLU A 245 -32.11 -4.14 -1.79
CA GLU A 245 -32.39 -5.56 -1.67
C GLU A 245 -31.35 -6.38 -0.93
N TYR A 246 -30.16 -5.83 -0.67
CA TYR A 246 -29.10 -6.52 0.06
C TYR A 246 -29.11 -6.17 1.54
N ALA A 247 -29.03 -7.19 2.40
CA ALA A 247 -29.20 -7.07 3.84
C ALA A 247 -28.22 -6.07 4.53
N LEU A 248 -27.03 -5.89 3.97
CA LEU A 248 -26.00 -5.01 4.54
C LEU A 248 -25.99 -3.60 3.94
N SER A 249 -26.92 -3.26 3.04
CA SER A 249 -26.90 -1.97 2.33
C SER A 249 -26.98 -0.77 3.28
N GLY A 250 -27.80 -0.84 4.31
CA GLY A 250 -27.92 0.21 5.34
C GLY A 250 -26.60 0.41 6.09
N TRP A 251 -25.99 -0.67 6.54
CA TRP A 251 -24.72 -0.65 7.25
C TRP A 251 -23.58 -0.03 6.40
N TRP A 252 -23.48 -0.40 5.11
CA TRP A 252 -22.52 0.17 4.19
C TRP A 252 -22.73 1.68 3.97
N ARG A 253 -23.98 2.14 3.88
CA ARG A 253 -24.30 3.56 3.72
C ARG A 253 -23.87 4.40 4.93
N GLU A 254 -24.09 3.90 6.13
CA GLU A 254 -23.63 4.54 7.37
C GLU A 254 -22.10 4.59 7.46
N ALA A 255 -21.45 3.46 7.15
CA ALA A 255 -19.98 3.37 7.18
C ALA A 255 -19.31 4.27 6.14
N LEU A 256 -19.96 4.46 4.96
CA LEU A 256 -19.45 5.31 3.88
C LEU A 256 -19.32 6.77 4.31
N ALA A 257 -20.15 7.25 5.25
CA ALA A 257 -20.05 8.61 5.78
C ALA A 257 -18.70 8.89 6.50
N ARG A 258 -17.92 7.85 6.81
CA ARG A 258 -16.58 7.97 7.42
C ARG A 258 -15.44 8.12 6.40
N VAL A 259 -15.75 8.08 5.10
CA VAL A 259 -14.74 8.27 4.04
C VAL A 259 -14.70 9.74 3.64
N ARG A 260 -13.52 10.34 3.72
CA ARG A 260 -13.27 11.71 3.24
C ARG A 260 -12.80 11.67 1.79
N ARG A 261 -13.46 12.47 0.95
CA ARG A 261 -13.02 12.73 -0.44
C ARG A 261 -12.16 13.98 -0.46
N VAL A 262 -11.01 13.90 -1.13
CA VAL A 262 -10.06 15.00 -1.27
C VAL A 262 -9.91 15.32 -2.76
N GLY A 263 -10.15 16.58 -3.14
CA GLY A 263 -9.99 17.04 -4.52
C GLY A 263 -11.26 17.03 -5.39
N ASP A 264 -12.43 16.93 -4.79
CA ASP A 264 -13.73 17.05 -5.49
C ASP A 264 -14.25 18.51 -5.56
N GLU A 265 -13.39 19.53 -5.35
CA GLU A 265 -13.75 20.96 -5.51
C GLU A 265 -13.35 21.51 -6.87
#